data_cbf0abb777638680bb8f5fd369e0d162
#
_entry.id   cbf0abb777638680bb8f5fd369e0d162
#
_cell.length_a   1.000
_cell.length_b   1.000
_cell.length_c   1.000
_cell.angle_alpha   90.00
_cell.angle_beta   90.00
_cell.angle_gamma   90.00
#
_symmetry.space_group_name_H-M   'P 1'
#
loop_
_entity.id
_entity.type
_entity.pdbx_description
1 polymer ?
#
loop_
_entity_poly.entity_id
_entity_poly.type
_entity_poly.pdbx_seq_one_letter_code
_entity_poly.pdbx_strand_id
1 'polypeptide(L)'
;MYRWRGNPASTAYARDVPATPARDSYHHGALREELITASLKLIEAEGIGAVSLRRVAREAGVNPGAPYHHFADRSALLAAITVRGSALLEQSLREARQHAPTAAAALGALIEAYVRFAAENPAYIHLMLRPELSHPENHPEVQAAGEGAITLLTEVVQDCQREGSAPPGDPATLTGLVWALAIGIVTLWLDGPLEARCVDLGTTPGELTARITALLTGLLAGQPPRGERGG
;
A
#
# COMPACT_ATOMS: atom_id res chain seq x y z
N MET A 1 75.63 -22.56 35.91
CA MET A 1 76.14 -21.53 35.00
C MET A 1 75.87 -21.98 33.59
N TYR A 2 74.70 -21.68 33.02
CA TYR A 2 74.44 -21.77 31.62
C TYR A 2 73.35 -20.75 31.24
N ARG A 3 73.76 -19.81 30.40
CA ARG A 3 73.04 -18.64 29.93
C ARG A 3 72.27 -19.06 28.66
N TRP A 4 70.95 -19.04 28.63
CA TRP A 4 70.17 -19.24 27.43
C TRP A 4 69.84 -17.89 26.79
N ARG A 5 70.30 -17.69 25.55
CA ARG A 5 70.02 -16.48 24.73
C ARG A 5 68.69 -16.67 24.01
N GLY A 6 67.83 -15.69 24.11
CA GLY A 6 66.58 -15.63 23.39
C GLY A 6 66.76 -15.52 21.87
N ASN A 7 65.85 -16.10 21.16
CA ASN A 7 65.64 -15.93 19.74
C ASN A 7 64.48 -14.95 19.50
N PRO A 8 64.66 -13.83 18.79
CA PRO A 8 63.62 -12.96 18.39
C PRO A 8 63.19 -13.33 16.97
N ALA A 9 61.99 -13.82 16.77
CA ALA A 9 61.18 -13.64 15.55
C ALA A 9 60.04 -14.64 15.56
N SER A 10 58.85 -14.16 15.95
CA SER A 10 57.62 -14.65 15.37
C SER A 10 56.60 -13.51 15.41
N THR A 11 56.70 -12.69 14.37
CA THR A 11 55.76 -11.63 14.08
C THR A 11 54.45 -12.24 13.65
N ALA A 12 53.42 -11.91 14.35
CA ALA A 12 52.01 -11.79 13.99
C ALA A 12 51.53 -12.35 12.65
N TYR A 13 50.61 -13.28 12.73
CA TYR A 13 49.50 -13.44 11.78
C TYR A 13 48.21 -13.19 12.59
N ALA A 14 47.85 -11.92 12.70
CA ALA A 14 46.46 -11.56 13.00
C ALA A 14 45.67 -11.82 11.69
N ARG A 15 44.97 -12.93 11.63
CA ARG A 15 43.95 -13.16 10.59
C ARG A 15 42.78 -12.23 10.93
N ASP A 16 42.55 -11.25 10.05
CA ASP A 16 41.28 -10.56 9.94
C ASP A 16 40.22 -11.62 9.67
N VAL A 17 39.45 -11.96 10.68
CA VAL A 17 38.21 -12.70 10.56
C VAL A 17 37.17 -11.64 10.16
N PRO A 18 36.59 -11.68 8.94
CA PRO A 18 35.50 -10.78 8.62
C PRO A 18 34.38 -11.05 9.60
N ALA A 19 33.92 -9.98 10.26
CA ALA A 19 32.78 -10.02 11.16
C ALA A 19 31.57 -10.62 10.42
N THR A 20 31.12 -11.77 10.86
CA THR A 20 29.89 -12.42 10.38
C THR A 20 28.75 -11.43 10.61
N PRO A 21 27.98 -11.03 9.58
CA PRO A 21 26.85 -10.14 9.79
C PRO A 21 25.89 -10.80 10.79
N ALA A 22 25.53 -10.04 11.80
CA ALA A 22 24.84 -10.52 12.99
C ALA A 22 23.57 -11.27 12.61
N ARG A 23 23.47 -12.53 12.98
CA ARG A 23 22.24 -13.35 12.94
C ARG A 23 21.03 -12.66 13.59
N ASP A 24 21.27 -11.77 14.54
CA ASP A 24 20.23 -11.02 15.25
C ASP A 24 19.44 -10.07 14.36
N SER A 25 20.03 -9.40 13.36
CA SER A 25 19.31 -8.48 12.49
C SER A 25 18.33 -9.19 11.55
N TYR A 26 18.64 -10.41 11.13
CA TYR A 26 17.76 -11.22 10.28
C TYR A 26 16.53 -11.71 11.07
N HIS A 27 16.70 -12.10 12.32
CA HIS A 27 15.58 -12.51 13.20
C HIS A 27 14.69 -11.33 13.59
N HIS A 28 15.24 -10.13 13.81
CA HIS A 28 14.45 -8.94 14.12
C HIS A 28 13.56 -8.50 12.95
N GLY A 29 14.05 -8.55 11.71
CA GLY A 29 13.24 -8.25 10.53
C GLY A 29 12.09 -9.25 10.34
N ALA A 30 12.37 -10.54 10.49
CA ALA A 30 11.37 -11.60 10.33
C ALA A 30 10.24 -11.47 11.36
N LEU A 31 10.55 -11.22 12.64
CA LEU A 31 9.54 -11.07 13.68
C LEU A 31 8.66 -9.83 13.47
N ARG A 32 9.23 -8.72 13.02
CA ARG A 32 8.45 -7.51 12.70
C ARG A 32 7.41 -7.80 11.61
N GLU A 33 7.79 -8.52 10.56
CA GLU A 33 6.91 -8.93 9.48
C GLU A 33 5.83 -9.93 9.94
N GLU A 34 6.18 -10.86 10.81
CA GLU A 34 5.22 -11.79 11.43
C GLU A 34 4.17 -11.06 12.25
N LEU A 35 4.56 -10.04 13.03
CA LEU A 35 3.65 -9.22 13.82
C LEU A 35 2.70 -8.40 12.92
N ILE A 36 3.20 -7.84 11.81
CA ILE A 36 2.36 -7.15 10.82
C ILE A 36 1.37 -8.14 10.20
N THR A 37 1.82 -9.32 9.80
CA THR A 37 0.97 -10.34 9.20
C THR A 37 -0.11 -10.84 10.17
N ALA A 38 0.24 -11.06 11.43
CA ALA A 38 -0.73 -11.41 12.47
C ALA A 38 -1.75 -10.29 12.72
N SER A 39 -1.32 -9.03 12.63
CA SER A 39 -2.21 -7.88 12.74
C SER A 39 -3.23 -7.81 11.60
N LEU A 40 -2.79 -8.04 10.37
CA LEU A 40 -3.68 -8.07 9.20
C LEU A 40 -4.75 -9.15 9.33
N LYS A 41 -4.39 -10.37 9.77
CA LYS A 41 -5.36 -11.44 10.04
C LYS A 41 -6.38 -11.04 11.09
N LEU A 42 -5.97 -10.37 12.17
CA LEU A 42 -6.89 -9.87 13.20
C LEU A 42 -7.82 -8.78 12.65
N ILE A 43 -7.31 -7.88 11.81
CA ILE A 43 -8.13 -6.84 11.16
C ILE A 43 -9.19 -7.46 10.27
N GLU A 44 -8.82 -8.44 9.44
CA GLU A 44 -9.74 -9.13 8.54
C GLU A 44 -10.82 -9.91 9.29
N ALA A 45 -10.43 -10.62 10.34
CA ALA A 45 -11.34 -11.49 11.09
C ALA A 45 -12.28 -10.72 12.04
N GLU A 46 -11.81 -9.63 12.67
CA GLU A 46 -12.49 -9.02 13.81
C GLU A 46 -12.48 -7.47 13.75
N GLY A 47 -11.90 -6.90 12.72
CA GLY A 47 -11.77 -5.45 12.54
C GLY A 47 -10.59 -4.82 13.30
N ILE A 48 -10.31 -3.55 12.98
CA ILE A 48 -9.15 -2.82 13.51
C ILE A 48 -9.20 -2.69 15.05
N GLY A 49 -10.40 -2.64 15.63
CA GLY A 49 -10.59 -2.58 17.09
C GLY A 49 -9.97 -3.76 17.85
N ALA A 50 -9.84 -4.92 17.21
CA ALA A 50 -9.27 -6.12 17.81
C ALA A 50 -7.75 -6.08 17.97
N VAL A 51 -7.06 -5.18 17.27
CA VAL A 51 -5.59 -5.08 17.28
C VAL A 51 -5.11 -4.49 18.60
N SER A 52 -4.27 -5.22 19.31
CA SER A 52 -3.44 -4.74 20.42
C SER A 52 -2.13 -5.52 20.43
N LEU A 53 -1.03 -4.93 20.91
CA LEU A 53 0.29 -5.58 20.90
C LEU A 53 0.26 -6.96 21.58
N ARG A 54 -0.47 -7.10 22.70
CA ARG A 54 -0.63 -8.39 23.39
C ARG A 54 -1.40 -9.41 22.57
N ARG A 55 -2.44 -8.98 21.85
CA ARG A 55 -3.24 -9.86 21.03
C ARG A 55 -2.49 -10.30 19.79
N VAL A 56 -1.76 -9.37 19.17
CA VAL A 56 -0.88 -9.64 18.03
C VAL A 56 0.23 -10.63 18.40
N ALA A 57 0.86 -10.46 19.60
CA ALA A 57 1.84 -11.43 20.08
C ALA A 57 1.27 -12.84 20.22
N ARG A 58 0.05 -12.96 20.75
CA ARG A 58 -0.65 -14.25 20.86
C ARG A 58 -0.97 -14.86 19.50
N GLU A 59 -1.45 -14.04 18.55
CA GLU A 59 -1.74 -14.48 17.19
C GLU A 59 -0.49 -14.94 16.44
N ALA A 60 0.63 -14.25 16.64
CA ALA A 60 1.93 -14.60 16.08
C ALA A 60 2.63 -15.77 16.83
N GLY A 61 2.07 -16.24 17.95
CA GLY A 61 2.67 -17.33 18.74
C GLY A 61 3.96 -16.95 19.47
N VAL A 62 4.16 -15.64 19.77
CA VAL A 62 5.39 -15.14 20.41
C VAL A 62 5.13 -14.64 21.83
N ASN A 63 6.23 -14.41 22.59
CA ASN A 63 6.13 -13.86 23.94
C ASN A 63 5.40 -12.50 23.94
N PRO A 64 4.49 -12.24 24.90
CA PRO A 64 3.73 -10.98 24.99
C PRO A 64 4.59 -9.71 25.05
N GLY A 65 5.84 -9.81 25.47
CA GLY A 65 6.81 -8.70 25.50
C GLY A 65 7.49 -8.45 24.15
N ALA A 66 7.52 -9.42 23.23
CA ALA A 66 8.25 -9.33 21.98
C ALA A 66 7.82 -8.16 21.07
N PRO A 67 6.52 -7.84 20.90
CA PRO A 67 6.11 -6.71 20.07
C PRO A 67 6.65 -5.36 20.51
N TYR A 68 6.86 -5.17 21.82
CA TYR A 68 7.35 -3.89 22.38
C TYR A 68 8.81 -3.58 22.02
N HIS A 69 9.56 -4.56 21.51
CA HIS A 69 10.89 -4.33 20.93
C HIS A 69 10.82 -3.77 19.49
N HIS A 70 9.66 -3.85 18.82
CA HIS A 70 9.46 -3.42 17.46
C HIS A 70 8.51 -2.22 17.32
N PHE A 71 7.55 -2.10 18.22
CA PHE A 71 6.50 -1.08 18.20
C PHE A 71 6.31 -0.52 19.59
N ALA A 72 6.49 0.79 19.75
CA ALA A 72 6.35 1.47 21.04
C ALA A 72 4.93 1.27 21.61
N ASP A 73 3.94 1.33 20.74
CA ASP A 73 2.53 1.19 21.08
C ASP A 73 1.72 0.67 19.89
N ARG A 74 0.39 0.64 20.06
CA ARG A 74 -0.56 0.24 19.02
C ARG A 74 -0.51 1.17 17.81
N SER A 75 -0.37 2.47 18.00
CA SER A 75 -0.36 3.44 16.90
C SER A 75 0.87 3.25 16.01
N ALA A 76 2.04 3.00 16.60
CA ALA A 76 3.27 2.67 15.87
C ALA A 76 3.13 1.39 15.02
N LEU A 77 2.45 0.36 15.53
CA LEU A 77 2.15 -0.84 14.76
C LEU A 77 1.20 -0.53 13.60
N LEU A 78 0.11 0.22 13.83
CA LEU A 78 -0.85 0.59 12.79
C LEU A 78 -0.19 1.50 11.74
N ALA A 79 0.66 2.44 12.15
CA ALA A 79 1.45 3.27 11.24
C ALA A 79 2.34 2.43 10.32
N ALA A 80 3.05 1.44 10.87
CA ALA A 80 3.88 0.54 10.09
C ALA A 80 3.07 -0.29 9.07
N ILE A 81 1.86 -0.72 9.43
CA ILE A 81 0.95 -1.42 8.51
C ILE A 81 0.49 -0.46 7.40
N THR A 82 0.11 0.78 7.75
CA THR A 82 -0.30 1.79 6.77
C THR A 82 0.81 2.10 5.77
N VAL A 83 2.04 2.34 6.23
CA VAL A 83 3.21 2.58 5.37
C VAL A 83 3.44 1.41 4.41
N ARG A 84 3.36 0.17 4.91
CA ARG A 84 3.50 -1.03 4.08
C ARG A 84 2.39 -1.12 3.02
N GLY A 85 1.13 -0.90 3.43
CA GLY A 85 -0.02 -0.91 2.53
C GLY A 85 0.11 0.14 1.42
N SER A 86 0.53 1.37 1.78
CA SER A 86 0.77 2.46 0.83
C SER A 86 1.87 2.11 -0.19
N ALA A 87 2.97 1.49 0.26
CA ALA A 87 4.05 1.08 -0.64
C ALA A 87 3.60 -0.02 -1.62
N LEU A 88 2.82 -1.00 -1.17
CA LEU A 88 2.25 -2.05 -2.02
C LEU A 88 1.25 -1.49 -3.03
N LEU A 89 0.38 -0.56 -2.59
CA LEU A 89 -0.54 0.14 -3.48
C LEU A 89 0.22 0.93 -4.54
N GLU A 90 1.20 1.73 -4.15
CA GLU A 90 2.00 2.54 -5.07
C GLU A 90 2.70 1.66 -6.12
N GLN A 91 3.25 0.53 -5.71
CA GLN A 91 3.84 -0.44 -6.64
C GLN A 91 2.81 -0.94 -7.64
N SER A 92 1.63 -1.38 -7.19
CA SER A 92 0.54 -1.84 -8.07
C SER A 92 0.11 -0.78 -9.07
N LEU A 93 0.00 0.49 -8.63
CA LEU A 93 -0.35 1.61 -9.50
C LEU A 93 0.76 1.90 -10.53
N ARG A 94 2.04 1.87 -10.14
CA ARG A 94 3.17 2.05 -11.07
C ARG A 94 3.21 0.96 -12.13
N GLU A 95 2.99 -0.28 -11.76
CA GLU A 95 2.90 -1.40 -12.69
C GLU A 95 1.75 -1.22 -13.68
N ALA A 96 0.57 -0.80 -13.22
CA ALA A 96 -0.58 -0.52 -14.08
C ALA A 96 -0.28 0.61 -15.10
N ARG A 97 0.37 1.70 -14.65
CA ARG A 97 0.80 2.79 -15.54
C ARG A 97 1.77 2.32 -16.62
N GLN A 98 2.76 1.49 -16.25
CA GLN A 98 3.80 1.04 -17.20
C GLN A 98 3.28 0.21 -18.36
N HIS A 99 2.15 -0.49 -18.18
CA HIS A 99 1.55 -1.33 -19.21
C HIS A 99 0.51 -0.61 -20.06
N ALA A 100 0.21 0.64 -19.76
CA ALA A 100 -0.80 1.41 -20.47
C ALA A 100 -0.23 2.10 -21.74
N PRO A 101 -0.88 1.96 -22.90
CA PRO A 101 -0.36 2.50 -24.17
C PRO A 101 -0.53 4.02 -24.32
N THR A 102 -1.45 4.65 -23.59
CA THR A 102 -1.77 6.08 -23.65
C THR A 102 -2.05 6.61 -22.25
N ALA A 103 -2.01 7.94 -22.06
CA ALA A 103 -2.35 8.55 -20.77
C ALA A 103 -3.80 8.25 -20.34
N ALA A 104 -4.75 8.28 -21.27
CA ALA A 104 -6.14 7.93 -20.97
C ALA A 104 -6.30 6.47 -20.53
N ALA A 105 -5.57 5.55 -21.16
CA ALA A 105 -5.53 4.15 -20.73
C ALA A 105 -4.86 4.00 -19.35
N ALA A 106 -3.79 4.76 -19.09
CA ALA A 106 -3.13 4.78 -17.78
C ALA A 106 -4.07 5.26 -16.68
N LEU A 107 -4.85 6.33 -16.93
CA LEU A 107 -5.83 6.83 -15.97
C LEU A 107 -6.86 5.74 -15.60
N GLY A 108 -7.38 5.05 -16.59
CA GLY A 108 -8.29 3.92 -16.38
C GLY A 108 -7.62 2.78 -15.58
N ALA A 109 -6.41 2.40 -15.98
CA ALA A 109 -5.65 1.34 -15.34
C ALA A 109 -5.32 1.65 -13.87
N LEU A 110 -5.07 2.91 -13.50
CA LEU A 110 -4.87 3.31 -12.11
C LEU A 110 -6.12 3.12 -11.26
N ILE A 111 -7.30 3.50 -11.77
CA ILE A 111 -8.58 3.30 -11.07
C ILE A 111 -8.83 1.81 -10.83
N GLU A 112 -8.70 1.01 -11.88
CA GLU A 112 -8.91 -0.44 -11.81
C GLU A 112 -7.90 -1.13 -10.89
N ALA A 113 -6.63 -0.71 -10.93
CA ALA A 113 -5.59 -1.23 -10.04
C ALA A 113 -5.85 -0.88 -8.57
N TYR A 114 -6.29 0.35 -8.28
CA TYR A 114 -6.68 0.75 -6.93
C TYR A 114 -7.84 -0.08 -6.39
N VAL A 115 -8.90 -0.26 -7.19
CA VAL A 115 -10.09 -1.03 -6.79
C VAL A 115 -9.74 -2.51 -6.62
N ARG A 116 -8.94 -3.09 -7.51
CA ARG A 116 -8.44 -4.48 -7.38
C ARG A 116 -7.60 -4.65 -6.13
N PHE A 117 -6.63 -3.75 -5.89
CA PHE A 117 -5.82 -3.78 -4.68
C PHE A 117 -6.67 -3.74 -3.42
N ALA A 118 -7.71 -2.91 -3.39
CA ALA A 118 -8.62 -2.80 -2.26
C ALA A 118 -9.39 -4.10 -2.01
N ALA A 119 -9.87 -4.76 -3.06
CA ALA A 119 -10.57 -6.03 -2.95
C ALA A 119 -9.67 -7.17 -2.46
N GLU A 120 -8.40 -7.17 -2.88
CA GLU A 120 -7.40 -8.17 -2.50
C GLU A 120 -6.78 -7.90 -1.12
N ASN A 121 -6.82 -6.65 -0.65
CA ASN A 121 -6.13 -6.18 0.56
C ASN A 121 -7.03 -5.29 1.45
N PRO A 122 -8.23 -5.73 1.85
CA PRO A 122 -9.19 -4.89 2.55
C PRO A 122 -8.65 -4.36 3.89
N ALA A 123 -7.86 -5.13 4.63
CA ALA A 123 -7.28 -4.73 5.90
C ALA A 123 -6.38 -3.48 5.77
N TYR A 124 -5.57 -3.42 4.72
CA TYR A 124 -4.75 -2.24 4.45
C TYR A 124 -5.61 -1.02 4.13
N ILE A 125 -6.59 -1.18 3.25
CA ILE A 125 -7.47 -0.08 2.82
C ILE A 125 -8.30 0.46 4.00
N HIS A 126 -8.89 -0.41 4.82
CA HIS A 126 -9.63 0.02 6.00
C HIS A 126 -8.77 0.88 6.94
N LEU A 127 -7.48 0.58 7.05
CA LEU A 127 -6.57 1.35 7.88
C LEU A 127 -6.14 2.65 7.19
N MET A 128 -5.81 2.61 5.90
CA MET A 128 -5.39 3.78 5.11
C MET A 128 -6.49 4.85 5.00
N LEU A 129 -7.76 4.44 4.98
CA LEU A 129 -8.90 5.36 4.96
C LEU A 129 -9.27 5.92 6.35
N ARG A 130 -8.56 5.51 7.41
CA ARG A 130 -8.75 5.96 8.80
C ARG A 130 -7.43 6.46 9.41
N PRO A 131 -6.88 7.56 8.88
CA PRO A 131 -5.56 8.05 9.31
C PRO A 131 -5.51 8.37 10.80
N GLU A 132 -6.62 8.74 11.42
CA GLU A 132 -6.71 9.00 12.86
C GLU A 132 -6.29 7.81 13.73
N LEU A 133 -6.35 6.58 13.21
CA LEU A 133 -5.97 5.38 13.95
C LEU A 133 -4.46 5.14 14.01
N SER A 134 -3.72 5.69 13.06
CA SER A 134 -2.26 5.61 13.00
C SER A 134 -1.56 6.86 13.52
N HIS A 135 -2.33 7.87 13.98
CA HIS A 135 -1.80 9.11 14.55
C HIS A 135 -0.69 9.75 13.70
N PRO A 136 -0.99 10.20 12.47
CA PRO A 136 0.03 10.69 11.53
C PRO A 136 0.83 11.88 12.07
N GLU A 137 0.29 12.63 13.03
CA GLU A 137 1.00 13.70 13.74
C GLU A 137 2.22 13.19 14.53
N ASN A 138 2.21 11.92 14.96
CA ASN A 138 3.31 11.25 15.65
C ASN A 138 4.12 10.33 14.72
N HIS A 139 3.60 10.08 13.51
CA HIS A 139 4.14 9.14 12.51
C HIS A 139 4.16 9.80 11.13
N PRO A 140 5.08 10.78 10.89
CA PRO A 140 5.14 11.53 9.63
C PRO A 140 5.39 10.64 8.41
N GLU A 141 5.96 9.45 8.60
CA GLU A 141 6.15 8.45 7.56
C GLU A 141 4.81 7.95 6.96
N VAL A 142 3.71 8.02 7.69
CA VAL A 142 2.37 7.65 7.19
C VAL A 142 1.90 8.64 6.13
N GLN A 143 2.08 9.94 6.38
CA GLN A 143 1.73 10.98 5.42
C GLN A 143 2.59 10.87 4.16
N ALA A 144 3.91 10.77 4.33
CA ALA A 144 4.85 10.63 3.22
C ALA A 144 4.53 9.40 2.34
N ALA A 145 4.16 8.28 2.95
CA ALA A 145 3.79 7.06 2.24
C ALA A 145 2.51 7.22 1.40
N GLY A 146 1.55 8.05 1.84
CA GLY A 146 0.31 8.32 1.09
C GLY A 146 0.51 9.23 -0.13
N GLU A 147 1.54 10.08 -0.12
CA GLU A 147 1.79 11.07 -1.18
C GLU A 147 2.18 10.43 -2.53
N GLY A 148 2.83 9.26 -2.53
CA GLY A 148 3.31 8.60 -3.74
C GLY A 148 2.18 8.25 -4.71
N ALA A 149 1.09 7.70 -4.23
CA ALA A 149 -0.07 7.35 -5.06
C ALA A 149 -0.76 8.58 -5.66
N ILE A 150 -0.91 9.66 -4.88
CA ILE A 150 -1.52 10.93 -5.34
C ILE A 150 -0.62 11.63 -6.35
N THR A 151 0.68 11.64 -6.14
CA THR A 151 1.66 12.18 -7.08
C THR A 151 1.57 11.45 -8.43
N LEU A 152 1.57 10.11 -8.42
CA LEU A 152 1.45 9.30 -9.61
C LEU A 152 0.15 9.56 -10.37
N LEU A 153 -0.98 9.69 -9.68
CA LEU A 153 -2.27 10.03 -10.29
C LEU A 153 -2.22 11.42 -10.91
N THR A 154 -1.64 12.40 -10.22
CA THR A 154 -1.50 13.79 -10.73
C THR A 154 -0.65 13.83 -12.00
N GLU A 155 0.45 13.08 -12.06
CA GLU A 155 1.28 12.96 -13.25
C GLU A 155 0.49 12.40 -14.44
N VAL A 156 -0.30 11.33 -14.22
CA VAL A 156 -1.13 10.74 -15.30
C VAL A 156 -2.22 11.71 -15.75
N VAL A 157 -2.84 12.46 -14.85
CA VAL A 157 -3.80 13.52 -15.20
C VAL A 157 -3.14 14.59 -16.08
N GLN A 158 -1.94 15.05 -15.73
CA GLN A 158 -1.18 16.02 -16.52
C GLN A 158 -0.81 15.45 -17.92
N ASP A 159 -0.46 14.15 -17.97
CA ASP A 159 -0.22 13.46 -19.25
C ASP A 159 -1.49 13.46 -20.11
N CYS A 160 -2.67 13.15 -19.53
CA CYS A 160 -3.95 13.21 -20.24
C CYS A 160 -4.25 14.62 -20.78
N GLN A 161 -3.96 15.67 -20.00
CA GLN A 161 -4.16 17.06 -20.44
C GLN A 161 -3.21 17.43 -21.59
N ARG A 162 -1.94 16.99 -21.52
CA ARG A 162 -0.95 17.23 -22.59
C ARG A 162 -1.30 16.49 -23.90
N GLU A 163 -1.85 15.30 -23.79
CA GLU A 163 -2.31 14.50 -24.95
C GLU A 163 -3.70 14.93 -25.48
N GLY A 164 -4.39 15.86 -24.81
CA GLY A 164 -5.74 16.29 -25.17
C GLY A 164 -6.83 15.27 -24.85
N SER A 165 -6.54 14.27 -24.03
CA SER A 165 -7.52 13.25 -23.58
C SER A 165 -8.19 13.60 -22.24
N ALA A 166 -7.90 14.78 -21.69
CA ALA A 166 -8.59 15.39 -20.57
C ALA A 166 -8.71 16.91 -20.79
N PRO A 167 -9.72 17.56 -20.18
CA PRO A 167 -9.91 19.00 -20.32
C PRO A 167 -8.71 19.77 -19.70
N PRO A 168 -8.33 20.90 -20.32
CA PRO A 168 -7.31 21.78 -19.74
C PRO A 168 -7.80 22.40 -18.44
N GLY A 169 -6.87 22.77 -17.56
CA GLY A 169 -7.18 23.41 -16.27
C GLY A 169 -6.25 22.96 -15.17
N ASP A 170 -6.63 23.23 -13.93
CA ASP A 170 -5.87 22.81 -12.76
C ASP A 170 -5.90 21.26 -12.61
N PRO A 171 -4.75 20.58 -12.72
CA PRO A 171 -4.70 19.14 -12.58
C PRO A 171 -5.16 18.65 -11.20
N ALA A 172 -5.04 19.46 -10.15
CA ALA A 172 -5.46 19.09 -8.79
C ALA A 172 -6.96 18.83 -8.71
N THR A 173 -7.77 19.59 -9.43
CA THR A 173 -9.23 19.41 -9.47
C THR A 173 -9.58 18.05 -10.07
N LEU A 174 -8.94 17.68 -11.19
CA LEU A 174 -9.20 16.42 -11.86
C LEU A 174 -8.64 15.23 -11.09
N THR A 175 -7.46 15.38 -10.49
CA THR A 175 -6.88 14.40 -9.55
C THR A 175 -7.85 14.14 -8.40
N GLY A 176 -8.39 15.21 -7.78
CA GLY A 176 -9.36 15.09 -6.69
C GLY A 176 -10.65 14.37 -7.11
N LEU A 177 -11.17 14.65 -8.32
CA LEU A 177 -12.33 13.95 -8.86
C LEU A 177 -12.09 12.44 -9.01
N VAL A 178 -10.98 12.07 -9.65
CA VAL A 178 -10.62 10.65 -9.87
C VAL A 178 -10.37 9.94 -8.55
N TRP A 179 -9.67 10.59 -7.64
CA TRP A 179 -9.40 10.06 -6.31
C TRP A 179 -10.69 9.83 -5.51
N ALA A 180 -11.60 10.83 -5.48
CA ALA A 180 -12.89 10.71 -4.81
C ALA A 180 -13.75 9.58 -5.40
N LEU A 181 -13.75 9.43 -6.74
CA LEU A 181 -14.45 8.35 -7.42
C LEU A 181 -13.90 6.97 -7.00
N ALA A 182 -12.57 6.80 -7.02
CA ALA A 182 -11.92 5.54 -6.68
C ALA A 182 -12.20 5.16 -5.22
N ILE A 183 -12.07 6.10 -4.28
CA ILE A 183 -12.42 5.88 -2.86
C ILE A 183 -13.90 5.55 -2.71
N GLY A 184 -14.78 6.26 -3.42
CA GLY A 184 -16.22 6.03 -3.37
C GLY A 184 -16.60 4.61 -3.80
N ILE A 185 -16.03 4.11 -4.90
CA ILE A 185 -16.23 2.73 -5.37
C ILE A 185 -15.77 1.73 -4.31
N VAL A 186 -14.56 1.90 -3.79
CA VAL A 186 -13.97 1.00 -2.79
C VAL A 186 -14.77 0.98 -1.50
N THR A 187 -15.16 2.15 -0.98
CA THR A 187 -15.97 2.24 0.25
C THR A 187 -17.34 1.58 0.08
N LEU A 188 -17.98 1.80 -1.07
CA LEU A 188 -19.26 1.15 -1.36
C LEU A 188 -19.13 -0.36 -1.55
N TRP A 189 -17.99 -0.84 -1.98
CA TRP A 189 -17.73 -2.27 -2.14
C TRP A 189 -17.40 -2.94 -0.81
N LEU A 190 -16.43 -2.40 -0.06
CA LEU A 190 -15.94 -3.06 1.15
C LEU A 190 -16.91 -2.94 2.34
N ASP A 191 -17.51 -1.76 2.53
CA ASP A 191 -18.33 -1.44 3.71
C ASP A 191 -19.81 -1.17 3.37
N GLY A 192 -20.16 -1.19 2.08
CA GLY A 192 -21.46 -0.72 1.61
C GLY A 192 -22.22 -1.73 0.76
N PRO A 193 -23.30 -1.26 0.12
CA PRO A 193 -24.24 -2.12 -0.59
C PRO A 193 -23.82 -2.45 -2.03
N LEU A 194 -22.60 -2.14 -2.49
CA LEU A 194 -22.26 -2.24 -3.92
C LEU A 194 -22.42 -3.66 -4.44
N GLU A 195 -21.98 -4.66 -3.69
CA GLU A 195 -22.09 -6.06 -4.11
C GLU A 195 -23.55 -6.50 -4.30
N ALA A 196 -24.41 -6.18 -3.34
CA ALA A 196 -25.84 -6.46 -3.43
C ALA A 196 -26.48 -5.74 -4.62
N ARG A 197 -26.11 -4.47 -4.86
CA ARG A 197 -26.59 -3.71 -6.01
C ARG A 197 -26.12 -4.28 -7.35
N CYS A 198 -24.88 -4.78 -7.42
CA CYS A 198 -24.37 -5.44 -8.62
C CYS A 198 -25.17 -6.71 -8.95
N VAL A 199 -25.57 -7.49 -7.94
CA VAL A 199 -26.46 -8.66 -8.13
C VAL A 199 -27.79 -8.22 -8.76
N ASP A 200 -28.44 -7.18 -8.24
CA ASP A 200 -29.70 -6.64 -8.78
C ASP A 200 -29.55 -6.16 -10.24
N LEU A 201 -28.37 -5.66 -10.61
CA LEU A 201 -28.04 -5.16 -11.95
C LEU A 201 -27.51 -6.24 -12.90
N GLY A 202 -27.38 -7.48 -12.46
CA GLY A 202 -26.81 -8.58 -13.25
C GLY A 202 -25.35 -8.35 -13.64
N THR A 203 -24.55 -7.75 -12.76
CA THR A 203 -23.13 -7.42 -12.98
C THR A 203 -22.29 -7.75 -11.74
N THR A 204 -21.00 -7.55 -11.82
CA THR A 204 -20.06 -7.66 -10.68
C THR A 204 -19.48 -6.28 -10.32
N PRO A 205 -18.96 -6.07 -9.11
CA PRO A 205 -18.28 -4.82 -8.76
C PRO A 205 -17.12 -4.48 -9.71
N GLY A 206 -16.35 -5.49 -10.15
CA GLY A 206 -15.26 -5.30 -11.11
C GLY A 206 -15.76 -4.84 -12.49
N GLU A 207 -16.80 -5.47 -13.04
CA GLU A 207 -17.40 -5.05 -14.32
C GLU A 207 -18.01 -3.66 -14.22
N LEU A 208 -18.70 -3.34 -13.13
CA LEU A 208 -19.24 -2.00 -12.90
C LEU A 208 -18.13 -0.97 -12.82
N THR A 209 -17.02 -1.26 -12.11
CA THR A 209 -15.83 -0.40 -12.06
C THR A 209 -15.29 -0.14 -13.47
N ALA A 210 -15.10 -1.17 -14.29
CA ALA A 210 -14.62 -1.02 -15.66
C ALA A 210 -15.55 -0.14 -16.51
N ARG A 211 -16.87 -0.30 -16.39
CA ARG A 211 -17.87 0.56 -17.10
C ARG A 211 -17.80 2.02 -16.62
N ILE A 212 -17.68 2.25 -15.31
CA ILE A 212 -17.55 3.60 -14.74
C ILE A 212 -16.24 4.24 -15.23
N THR A 213 -15.15 3.50 -15.22
CA THR A 213 -13.84 3.96 -15.69
C THR A 213 -13.88 4.34 -17.18
N ALA A 214 -14.48 3.49 -18.03
CA ALA A 214 -14.64 3.76 -19.45
C ALA A 214 -15.52 4.99 -19.71
N LEU A 215 -16.61 5.15 -18.95
CA LEU A 215 -17.46 6.33 -19.01
C LEU A 215 -16.69 7.59 -18.62
N LEU A 216 -15.95 7.57 -17.51
CA LEU A 216 -15.16 8.71 -17.04
C LEU A 216 -14.13 9.13 -18.08
N THR A 217 -13.31 8.20 -18.57
CA THR A 217 -12.27 8.50 -19.57
C THR A 217 -12.86 9.01 -20.89
N GLY A 218 -14.02 8.47 -21.32
CA GLY A 218 -14.76 8.97 -22.49
C GLY A 218 -15.27 10.38 -22.30
N LEU A 219 -15.87 10.70 -21.16
CA LEU A 219 -16.35 12.06 -20.85
C LEU A 219 -15.19 13.07 -20.79
N LEU A 220 -14.06 12.69 -20.18
CA LEU A 220 -12.88 13.55 -20.09
C LEU A 220 -12.29 13.84 -21.47
N ALA A 221 -12.29 12.87 -22.38
CA ALA A 221 -11.84 13.06 -23.77
C ALA A 221 -12.84 13.83 -24.65
N GLY A 222 -13.97 14.30 -24.12
CA GLY A 222 -15.01 14.98 -24.89
C GLY A 222 -15.76 14.05 -25.83
N GLN A 223 -15.68 12.74 -25.68
CA GLN A 223 -16.44 11.76 -26.44
C GLN A 223 -17.76 11.48 -25.72
N PRO A 224 -18.91 11.63 -26.41
CA PRO A 224 -20.17 11.22 -25.81
C PRO A 224 -20.17 9.71 -25.55
N PRO A 225 -20.83 9.24 -24.48
CA PRO A 225 -20.94 7.82 -24.20
C PRO A 225 -21.48 7.10 -25.45
N ARG A 226 -20.79 6.04 -25.86
CA ARG A 226 -21.27 5.18 -26.95
C ARG A 226 -22.56 4.53 -26.47
N GLY A 227 -23.70 5.09 -26.90
CA GLY A 227 -24.99 4.47 -26.71
C GLY A 227 -24.94 3.06 -27.28
N GLU A 228 -25.32 2.07 -26.47
CA GLU A 228 -25.66 0.75 -27.00
C GLU A 228 -26.74 0.99 -28.08
N ARG A 229 -26.36 0.87 -29.35
CA ARG A 229 -27.33 0.83 -30.44
C ARG A 229 -28.07 -0.49 -30.25
N GLY A 230 -29.26 -0.38 -29.64
CA GLY A 230 -30.21 -1.47 -29.62
C GLY A 230 -30.45 -1.98 -31.04
N GLY A 231 -30.13 -3.24 -31.23
CA GLY A 231 -30.59 -4.06 -32.33
C GLY A 231 -31.73 -4.95 -31.87
#